data_e4fe5e58d3869d81d9eed684373181e5
#
_entry.id   e4fe5e58d3869d81d9eed684373181e5
#
_cell.length_a   1.000
_cell.length_b   1.000
_cell.length_c   1.000
_cell.angle_alpha   90.00
_cell.angle_beta   90.00
_cell.angle_gamma   90.00
#
_symmetry.space_group_name_H-M   'P 1'
#
loop_
_entity.id
_entity.type
_entity.pdbx_description
1 polymer ?
#
loop_
_entity_poly.entity_id
_entity_poly.type
_entity_poly.pdbx_seq_one_letter_code
_entity_poly.pdbx_strand_id
1 'polypeptide(L)'
;MAIVYTHSKPNGDVFYVGIGVYKKRAYSVHGRNKHWHNTVNKYGYDVNILFNDVDYETAKQCERYLIKYYGRKDLGLGSLVNFTDGGEGYSNMSNKERTKRAKRISEYNKNKKDYSFTQGEEYKSKMRKSLLGVNAKRVINSKTGIVYKSLKEASEKEGVNYTVLSSMLNGSKTNKTDLKWT
;
A
#
# COMPACT_ATOMS: atom_id res chain seq x y z
N MET A 1 3.55 12.28 18.39
CA MET A 1 3.15 13.68 18.17
C MET A 1 2.46 13.79 16.82
N ALA A 2 1.45 14.65 16.69
CA ALA A 2 0.69 14.84 15.48
C ALA A 2 0.38 16.31 15.25
N ILE A 3 -0.04 16.66 14.04
CA ILE A 3 -0.55 17.98 13.67
C ILE A 3 -2.01 17.88 13.29
N VAL A 4 -2.76 18.96 13.52
CA VAL A 4 -4.10 19.18 12.97
C VAL A 4 -4.04 20.40 12.06
N TYR A 5 -4.60 20.28 10.86
CA TYR A 5 -4.54 21.34 9.87
C TYR A 5 -5.82 21.44 9.08
N THR A 6 -6.04 22.62 8.52
CA THR A 6 -7.11 22.88 7.55
C THR A 6 -6.54 23.32 6.22
N HIS A 7 -7.30 23.07 5.16
CA HIS A 7 -7.10 23.74 3.88
C HIS A 7 -8.26 24.69 3.63
N SER A 8 -7.92 25.93 3.30
CA SER A 8 -8.87 26.95 2.93
C SER A 8 -8.66 27.39 1.48
N LYS A 9 -9.69 27.94 0.86
CA LYS A 9 -9.55 28.69 -0.38
C LYS A 9 -8.89 30.06 -0.08
N PRO A 10 -8.38 30.78 -1.10
CA PRO A 10 -7.77 32.12 -0.90
C PRO A 10 -8.72 33.14 -0.26
N ASN A 11 -10.03 32.93 -0.33
CA ASN A 11 -11.04 33.77 0.33
C ASN A 11 -11.25 33.40 1.82
N GLY A 12 -10.48 32.45 2.37
CA GLY A 12 -10.58 32.01 3.75
C GLY A 12 -11.55 30.85 4.02
N ASP A 13 -12.38 30.46 3.04
CA ASP A 13 -13.34 29.35 3.22
C ASP A 13 -12.64 28.02 3.46
N VAL A 14 -12.80 27.44 4.63
CA VAL A 14 -12.26 26.11 4.95
C VAL A 14 -13.04 25.05 4.17
N PHE A 15 -12.31 24.20 3.45
CA PHE A 15 -12.91 23.12 2.66
C PHE A 15 -12.37 21.72 3.00
N TYR A 16 -11.34 21.63 3.84
CA TYR A 16 -10.77 20.34 4.25
C TYR A 16 -10.14 20.44 5.63
N VAL A 17 -10.32 19.41 6.43
CA VAL A 17 -9.66 19.20 7.74
C VAL A 17 -8.86 17.91 7.67
N GLY A 18 -7.69 17.86 8.29
CA GLY A 18 -6.89 16.65 8.34
C GLY A 18 -5.90 16.63 9.48
N ILE A 19 -5.39 15.44 9.75
CA ILE A 19 -4.31 15.18 10.70
C ILE A 19 -3.11 14.54 10.02
N GLY A 20 -1.96 14.63 10.64
CA GLY A 20 -0.74 13.99 10.17
C GLY A 20 0.31 13.88 11.25
N VAL A 21 1.18 12.88 11.15
CA VAL A 21 2.32 12.73 12.07
C VAL A 21 3.42 13.76 11.77
N TYR A 22 3.54 14.17 10.49
CA TYR A 22 4.55 15.13 10.06
C TYR A 22 3.91 16.33 9.35
N LYS A 23 4.48 17.52 9.50
CA LYS A 23 4.04 18.76 8.82
C LYS A 23 3.92 18.58 7.30
N LYS A 24 4.80 17.77 6.69
CA LYS A 24 4.77 17.44 5.26
C LYS A 24 3.41 16.89 4.81
N ARG A 25 2.64 16.24 5.71
CA ARG A 25 1.30 15.71 5.38
C ARG A 25 0.31 16.83 5.04
N ALA A 26 0.38 17.97 5.69
CA ALA A 26 -0.50 19.11 5.42
C ALA A 26 -0.31 19.64 3.99
N TYR A 27 0.92 19.65 3.49
CA TYR A 27 1.27 20.15 2.15
C TYR A 27 1.20 19.07 1.06
N SER A 28 0.99 17.81 1.41
CA SER A 28 0.94 16.71 0.46
C SER A 28 -0.39 16.69 -0.30
N VAL A 29 -0.30 16.64 -1.63
CA VAL A 29 -1.43 16.44 -2.55
C VAL A 29 -1.78 14.96 -2.73
N HIS A 30 -0.86 14.05 -2.38
CA HIS A 30 -1.08 12.61 -2.55
C HIS A 30 -2.10 12.07 -1.56
N GLY A 31 -2.91 11.11 -2.01
CA GLY A 31 -3.91 10.43 -1.19
C GLY A 31 -5.10 11.32 -0.82
N ARG A 32 -5.33 12.41 -1.53
CA ARG A 32 -6.54 13.25 -1.40
C ARG A 32 -7.67 12.71 -2.26
N ASN A 33 -8.91 12.99 -1.85
CA ASN A 33 -10.06 12.58 -2.62
C ASN A 33 -10.30 13.49 -3.85
N LYS A 34 -11.14 13.02 -4.80
CA LYS A 34 -11.43 13.75 -6.03
C LYS A 34 -12.03 15.13 -5.78
N HIS A 35 -12.86 15.30 -4.74
CA HIS A 35 -13.48 16.59 -4.44
C HIS A 35 -12.45 17.60 -3.93
N TRP A 36 -11.46 17.15 -3.18
CA TRP A 36 -10.32 17.96 -2.77
C TRP A 36 -9.56 18.45 -4.02
N HIS A 37 -9.17 17.56 -4.93
CA HIS A 37 -8.48 17.94 -6.16
C HIS A 37 -9.30 18.90 -7.03
N ASN A 38 -10.60 18.66 -7.18
CA ASN A 38 -11.47 19.56 -7.94
C ASN A 38 -11.54 20.97 -7.31
N THR A 39 -11.56 21.06 -5.97
CA THR A 39 -11.57 22.34 -5.26
C THR A 39 -10.25 23.07 -5.45
N VAL A 40 -9.13 22.38 -5.27
CA VAL A 40 -7.79 22.95 -5.45
C VAL A 40 -7.53 23.40 -6.88
N ASN A 41 -7.92 22.58 -7.87
CA ASN A 41 -7.75 22.94 -9.28
C ASN A 41 -8.55 24.21 -9.67
N LYS A 42 -9.70 24.42 -9.02
CA LYS A 42 -10.56 25.57 -9.33
C LYS A 42 -10.16 26.85 -8.61
N TYR A 43 -9.73 26.72 -7.35
CA TYR A 43 -9.57 27.88 -6.46
C TYR A 43 -8.15 28.06 -5.89
N GLY A 44 -7.28 27.06 -6.00
CA GLY A 44 -6.07 26.99 -5.20
C GLY A 44 -6.37 26.59 -3.74
N TYR A 45 -5.35 26.61 -2.89
CA TYR A 45 -5.53 26.38 -1.45
C TYR A 45 -4.39 26.93 -0.61
N ASP A 46 -4.74 27.33 0.61
CA ASP A 46 -3.82 27.68 1.68
C ASP A 46 -3.82 26.60 2.74
N VAL A 47 -2.69 26.41 3.40
CA VAL A 47 -2.51 25.43 4.48
C VAL A 47 -2.41 26.16 5.81
N ASN A 48 -3.31 25.86 6.74
CA ASN A 48 -3.28 26.39 8.10
C ASN A 48 -3.05 25.26 9.10
N ILE A 49 -1.93 25.27 9.81
CA ILE A 49 -1.66 24.33 10.89
C ILE A 49 -2.25 24.92 12.18
N LEU A 50 -3.32 24.27 12.66
CA LEU A 50 -4.05 24.74 13.85
C LEU A 50 -3.37 24.28 15.13
N PHE A 51 -2.92 23.03 15.16
CA PHE A 51 -2.22 22.45 16.30
C PHE A 51 -0.98 21.70 15.83
N ASN A 52 0.10 21.85 16.58
CA ASN A 52 1.36 21.20 16.35
C ASN A 52 1.78 20.43 17.61
N ASP A 53 2.40 19.27 17.44
CA ASP A 53 2.94 18.45 18.53
C ASP A 53 1.93 17.99 19.59
N VAL A 54 0.68 17.76 19.18
CA VAL A 54 -0.33 17.12 20.03
C VAL A 54 -0.22 15.59 19.96
N ASP A 55 -0.71 14.91 20.99
CA ASP A 55 -0.83 13.46 20.92
C ASP A 55 -1.82 13.03 19.82
N TYR A 56 -1.67 11.81 19.30
CA TYR A 56 -2.42 11.37 18.14
C TYR A 56 -3.93 11.20 18.43
N GLU A 57 -4.30 10.79 19.63
CA GLU A 57 -5.72 10.65 20.00
C GLU A 57 -6.39 12.02 20.15
N THR A 58 -5.71 12.98 20.74
CA THR A 58 -6.17 14.37 20.78
C THR A 58 -6.31 14.94 19.37
N ALA A 59 -5.35 14.68 18.46
CA ALA A 59 -5.46 15.11 17.08
C ALA A 59 -6.70 14.53 16.38
N LYS A 60 -7.02 13.25 16.60
CA LYS A 60 -8.23 12.62 16.07
C LYS A 60 -9.51 13.24 16.61
N GLN A 61 -9.55 13.55 17.91
CA GLN A 61 -10.69 14.21 18.52
C GLN A 61 -10.88 15.62 17.95
N CYS A 62 -9.81 16.39 17.80
CA CYS A 62 -9.82 17.70 17.16
C CYS A 62 -10.31 17.62 15.71
N GLU A 63 -9.82 16.65 14.93
CA GLU A 63 -10.28 16.44 13.55
C GLU A 63 -11.79 16.20 13.50
N ARG A 64 -12.32 15.29 14.32
CA ARG A 64 -13.76 15.00 14.39
C ARG A 64 -14.57 16.24 14.77
N TYR A 65 -14.10 16.97 15.77
CA TYR A 65 -14.76 18.20 16.21
C TYR A 65 -14.81 19.23 15.08
N LEU A 66 -13.70 19.50 14.43
CA LEU A 66 -13.60 20.47 13.33
C LEU A 66 -14.42 20.04 12.11
N ILE A 67 -14.45 18.74 11.77
CA ILE A 67 -15.29 18.24 10.68
C ILE A 67 -16.78 18.43 11.02
N LYS A 68 -17.17 18.18 12.25
CA LYS A 68 -18.54 18.44 12.72
C LYS A 68 -18.86 19.94 12.68
N TYR A 69 -17.93 20.77 13.11
CA TYR A 69 -18.11 22.23 13.17
C TYR A 69 -18.28 22.88 11.80
N TYR A 70 -17.40 22.58 10.83
CA TYR A 70 -17.47 23.11 9.49
C TYR A 70 -18.50 22.41 8.61
N GLY A 71 -18.91 21.22 8.95
CA GLY A 71 -19.89 20.42 8.25
C GLY A 71 -19.40 19.84 6.92
N ARG A 72 -19.84 18.61 6.63
CA ARG A 72 -19.50 17.90 5.40
C ARG A 72 -20.45 18.28 4.27
N LYS A 73 -19.86 18.57 3.11
CA LYS A 73 -20.61 18.93 1.88
C LYS A 73 -21.42 17.78 1.32
N ASP A 74 -20.92 16.54 1.40
CA ASP A 74 -21.63 15.37 0.88
C ASP A 74 -22.90 15.02 1.66
N LEU A 75 -22.99 15.51 2.91
CA LEU A 75 -24.19 15.43 3.76
C LEU A 75 -25.09 16.66 3.68
N GLY A 76 -24.66 17.71 2.98
CA GLY A 76 -25.38 19.00 2.93
C GLY A 76 -25.23 19.83 4.20
N LEU A 77 -24.27 19.52 5.09
CA LEU A 77 -24.08 20.16 6.40
C LEU A 77 -23.10 21.35 6.36
N GLY A 78 -22.31 21.49 5.30
CA GLY A 78 -21.32 22.56 5.22
C GLY A 78 -20.41 22.50 4.00
N SER A 79 -19.20 23.07 4.12
CA SER A 79 -18.26 23.28 3.03
C SER A 79 -17.23 22.18 2.84
N LEU A 80 -17.01 21.31 3.82
CA LEU A 80 -15.90 20.36 3.81
C LEU A 80 -16.07 19.27 2.76
N VAL A 81 -15.00 19.01 2.03
CA VAL A 81 -14.90 17.88 1.08
C VAL A 81 -14.36 16.60 1.72
N ASN A 82 -14.30 16.55 3.03
CA ASN A 82 -14.04 15.33 3.79
C ASN A 82 -15.13 14.29 3.49
N PHE A 83 -14.78 12.99 3.41
CA PHE A 83 -15.75 11.90 3.19
C PHE A 83 -16.10 11.12 4.45
N THR A 84 -15.40 11.39 5.54
CA THR A 84 -15.61 10.75 6.85
C THR A 84 -15.70 11.82 7.92
N ASP A 85 -16.20 11.45 9.09
CA ASP A 85 -16.32 12.35 10.22
C ASP A 85 -15.02 12.48 11.03
N GLY A 86 -13.90 12.05 10.43
CA GLY A 86 -12.59 12.06 11.06
C GLY A 86 -12.29 10.79 11.90
N GLY A 87 -11.05 10.66 12.34
CA GLY A 87 -10.54 9.46 12.97
C GLY A 87 -10.05 8.45 11.94
N GLU A 88 -10.16 7.16 12.22
CA GLU A 88 -9.63 6.13 11.34
C GLU A 88 -10.65 5.63 10.31
N GLY A 89 -10.21 5.58 9.05
CA GLY A 89 -10.84 4.82 7.97
C GLY A 89 -12.10 5.42 7.34
N TYR A 90 -12.78 4.59 6.57
CA TYR A 90 -13.99 4.93 5.81
C TYR A 90 -15.29 4.60 6.54
N SER A 91 -15.24 4.39 7.85
CA SER A 91 -16.39 3.88 8.64
C SER A 91 -17.62 4.79 8.56
N ASN A 92 -17.41 6.10 8.49
CA ASN A 92 -18.50 7.10 8.51
C ASN A 92 -18.70 7.79 7.15
N MET A 93 -18.38 7.10 6.06
CA MET A 93 -18.66 7.59 4.71
C MET A 93 -20.17 7.58 4.46
N SER A 94 -20.69 8.66 3.84
CA SER A 94 -22.13 8.72 3.49
C SER A 94 -22.52 7.59 2.53
N ASN A 95 -23.78 7.13 2.63
CA ASN A 95 -24.30 6.08 1.75
C ASN A 95 -24.19 6.47 0.26
N LYS A 96 -24.40 7.73 -0.06
CA LYS A 96 -24.27 8.29 -1.43
C LYS A 96 -22.84 8.11 -1.97
N GLU A 97 -21.81 8.45 -1.21
CA GLU A 97 -20.43 8.29 -1.63
C GLU A 97 -19.98 6.83 -1.62
N ARG A 98 -20.50 6.03 -0.67
CA ARG A 98 -20.27 4.58 -0.64
C ARG A 98 -20.80 3.90 -1.90
N THR A 99 -22.04 4.24 -2.31
CA THR A 99 -22.67 3.70 -3.53
C THR A 99 -21.91 4.14 -4.79
N LYS A 100 -21.53 5.41 -4.90
CA LYS A 100 -20.70 5.90 -6.02
C LYS A 100 -19.37 5.14 -6.12
N ARG A 101 -18.71 4.92 -4.98
CA ARG A 101 -17.44 4.20 -4.94
C ARG A 101 -17.63 2.74 -5.37
N ALA A 102 -18.65 2.07 -4.84
CA ALA A 102 -18.97 0.69 -5.21
C ALA A 102 -19.27 0.56 -6.71
N LYS A 103 -20.08 1.47 -7.28
CA LYS A 103 -20.36 1.51 -8.71
C LYS A 103 -19.08 1.68 -9.55
N ARG A 104 -18.21 2.64 -9.19
CA ARG A 104 -16.95 2.87 -9.90
C ARG A 104 -16.03 1.66 -9.85
N ILE A 105 -15.92 0.99 -8.70
CA ILE A 105 -15.13 -0.23 -8.56
C ILE A 105 -15.71 -1.36 -9.42
N SER A 106 -17.05 -1.51 -9.41
CA SER A 106 -17.74 -2.50 -10.24
C SER A 106 -17.51 -2.24 -11.75
N GLU A 107 -17.64 -1.00 -12.19
CA GLU A 107 -17.38 -0.59 -13.59
C GLU A 107 -15.91 -0.81 -13.98
N TYR A 108 -14.98 -0.43 -13.10
CA TYR A 108 -13.56 -0.70 -13.30
C TYR A 108 -13.27 -2.19 -13.46
N ASN A 109 -13.86 -3.03 -12.59
CA ASN A 109 -13.66 -4.47 -12.66
C ASN A 109 -14.31 -5.10 -13.90
N LYS A 110 -15.47 -4.58 -14.37
CA LYS A 110 -16.12 -5.01 -15.64
C LYS A 110 -15.28 -4.64 -16.86
N ASN A 111 -14.68 -3.44 -16.84
CA ASN A 111 -13.87 -2.92 -17.95
C ASN A 111 -12.39 -3.33 -17.84
N LYS A 112 -12.01 -3.99 -16.74
CA LYS A 112 -10.67 -4.55 -16.60
C LYS A 112 -10.49 -5.59 -17.68
N LYS A 113 -9.54 -5.34 -18.59
CA LYS A 113 -9.15 -6.33 -19.60
C LYS A 113 -8.95 -7.68 -18.92
N ASP A 114 -9.56 -8.70 -19.48
CA ASP A 114 -9.37 -10.05 -19.00
C ASP A 114 -7.88 -10.43 -19.16
N TYR A 115 -7.17 -10.40 -18.04
CA TYR A 115 -5.79 -10.88 -17.96
C TYR A 115 -5.73 -12.38 -17.69
N SER A 116 -6.82 -13.12 -17.95
CA SER A 116 -6.86 -14.58 -17.80
C SER A 116 -5.73 -15.25 -18.57
N PHE A 117 -5.35 -14.69 -19.73
CA PHE A 117 -4.21 -15.16 -20.50
C PHE A 117 -2.88 -15.08 -19.73
N THR A 118 -2.68 -14.04 -18.88
CA THR A 118 -1.45 -13.90 -18.06
C THR A 118 -1.45 -14.83 -16.85
N GLN A 119 -2.62 -15.38 -16.50
CA GLN A 119 -2.79 -16.35 -15.42
C GLN A 119 -2.96 -17.78 -15.95
N GLY A 120 -3.11 -17.96 -17.27
CA GLY A 120 -3.21 -19.26 -17.90
C GLY A 120 -1.98 -20.13 -17.71
N GLU A 121 -2.15 -21.45 -17.68
CA GLU A 121 -1.04 -22.39 -17.43
C GLU A 121 0.07 -22.29 -18.51
N GLU A 122 -0.29 -21.94 -19.74
CA GLU A 122 0.68 -21.71 -20.81
C GLU A 122 1.60 -20.51 -20.50
N TYR A 123 1.02 -19.38 -20.05
CA TYR A 123 1.80 -18.20 -19.64
C TYR A 123 2.68 -18.53 -18.44
N LYS A 124 2.12 -19.17 -17.41
CA LYS A 124 2.87 -19.60 -16.23
C LYS A 124 4.01 -20.55 -16.59
N SER A 125 3.76 -21.46 -17.54
CA SER A 125 4.77 -22.38 -18.06
C SER A 125 5.90 -21.64 -18.78
N LYS A 126 5.58 -20.68 -19.66
CA LYS A 126 6.57 -19.81 -20.33
C LYS A 126 7.39 -19.01 -19.33
N MET A 127 6.74 -18.40 -18.34
CA MET A 127 7.42 -17.65 -17.27
C MET A 127 8.32 -18.56 -16.42
N ARG A 128 7.85 -19.75 -16.04
CA ARG A 128 8.67 -20.73 -15.33
C ARG A 128 9.90 -21.13 -16.13
N LYS A 129 9.73 -21.38 -17.44
CA LYS A 129 10.86 -21.74 -18.35
C LYS A 129 11.87 -20.59 -18.49
N SER A 130 11.40 -19.34 -18.62
CA SER A 130 12.28 -18.17 -18.73
C SER A 130 13.06 -17.87 -17.45
N LEU A 131 12.47 -18.20 -16.28
CA LEU A 131 13.09 -18.01 -14.97
C LEU A 131 13.95 -19.22 -14.54
N LEU A 132 13.79 -20.38 -15.18
CA LEU A 132 14.59 -21.58 -14.91
C LEU A 132 16.05 -21.31 -15.24
N GLY A 133 16.87 -21.21 -14.22
CA GLY A 133 18.32 -21.05 -14.33
C GLY A 133 18.85 -19.62 -14.33
N VAL A 134 17.99 -18.59 -14.51
CA VAL A 134 18.46 -17.19 -14.61
C VAL A 134 18.96 -16.66 -13.25
N ASN A 135 18.42 -17.15 -12.13
CA ASN A 135 18.82 -16.75 -10.78
C ASN A 135 19.09 -17.95 -9.86
N ALA A 136 19.21 -19.14 -10.40
CA ALA A 136 19.49 -20.32 -9.59
C ALA A 136 20.98 -20.30 -9.17
N LYS A 137 21.21 -20.11 -7.86
CA LYS A 137 22.56 -20.32 -7.31
C LYS A 137 22.96 -21.79 -7.51
N ARG A 138 24.16 -21.99 -8.01
CA ARG A 138 24.73 -23.33 -8.18
C ARG A 138 25.17 -23.87 -6.82
N VAL A 139 25.13 -25.18 -6.69
CA VAL A 139 25.58 -25.91 -5.49
C VAL A 139 26.70 -26.85 -5.91
N ILE A 140 27.77 -26.90 -5.15
CA ILE A 140 28.86 -27.85 -5.36
C ILE A 140 28.93 -28.82 -4.20
N ASN A 141 29.14 -30.12 -4.51
CA ASN A 141 29.58 -31.09 -3.52
C ASN A 141 31.10 -30.99 -3.40
N SER A 142 31.58 -30.49 -2.25
CA SER A 142 32.99 -30.22 -2.03
C SER A 142 33.86 -31.47 -1.95
N LYS A 143 33.25 -32.64 -1.70
CA LYS A 143 33.94 -33.93 -1.64
C LYS A 143 34.12 -34.59 -3.01
N THR A 144 33.07 -34.50 -3.87
CA THR A 144 33.06 -35.15 -5.20
C THR A 144 33.40 -34.16 -6.32
N GLY A 145 33.38 -32.87 -6.10
CA GLY A 145 33.55 -31.81 -7.10
C GLY A 145 32.37 -31.63 -8.04
N ILE A 146 31.26 -32.36 -7.85
CA ILE A 146 30.08 -32.25 -8.72
C ILE A 146 29.38 -30.93 -8.50
N VAL A 147 29.09 -30.24 -9.60
CA VAL A 147 28.34 -28.94 -9.57
C VAL A 147 26.93 -29.17 -10.08
N TYR A 148 25.95 -28.84 -9.26
CA TYR A 148 24.51 -28.85 -9.57
C TYR A 148 24.05 -27.46 -10.00
N LYS A 149 23.19 -27.44 -11.04
CA LYS A 149 22.65 -26.16 -11.61
C LYS A 149 21.72 -25.42 -10.65
N SER A 150 21.17 -26.11 -9.66
CA SER A 150 20.26 -25.53 -8.69
C SER A 150 20.23 -26.32 -7.40
N LEU A 151 19.73 -25.69 -6.32
CA LEU A 151 19.48 -26.36 -5.05
C LEU A 151 18.52 -27.54 -5.17
N LYS A 152 17.53 -27.44 -6.08
CA LYS A 152 16.58 -28.52 -6.32
C LYS A 152 17.26 -29.75 -6.91
N GLU A 153 18.10 -29.56 -7.90
CA GLU A 153 18.86 -30.67 -8.50
C GLU A 153 19.80 -31.33 -7.49
N ALA A 154 20.50 -30.51 -6.68
CA ALA A 154 21.33 -31.02 -5.61
C ALA A 154 20.53 -31.85 -4.59
N SER A 155 19.37 -31.33 -4.16
CA SER A 155 18.45 -32.01 -3.26
C SER A 155 17.99 -33.36 -3.78
N GLU A 156 17.60 -33.44 -5.05
CA GLU A 156 17.12 -34.67 -5.70
C GLU A 156 18.25 -35.70 -5.88
N LYS A 157 19.43 -35.23 -6.30
CA LYS A 157 20.58 -36.14 -6.59
C LYS A 157 21.27 -36.65 -5.33
N GLU A 158 21.32 -35.82 -4.28
CA GLU A 158 21.97 -36.19 -3.02
C GLU A 158 20.98 -36.77 -1.99
N GLY A 159 19.68 -36.88 -2.34
CA GLY A 159 18.67 -37.47 -1.45
C GLY A 159 18.38 -36.65 -0.18
N VAL A 160 18.70 -35.37 -0.19
CA VAL A 160 18.48 -34.47 0.95
C VAL A 160 17.22 -33.64 0.74
N ASN A 161 16.34 -33.56 1.75
CA ASN A 161 15.13 -32.74 1.62
C ASN A 161 15.47 -31.28 1.28
N TYR A 162 14.80 -30.73 0.25
CA TYR A 162 15.03 -29.38 -0.27
C TYR A 162 14.98 -28.27 0.79
N THR A 163 13.97 -28.29 1.66
CA THR A 163 13.80 -27.28 2.72
C THR A 163 14.92 -27.36 3.76
N VAL A 164 15.32 -28.58 4.10
CA VAL A 164 16.42 -28.82 5.05
C VAL A 164 17.75 -28.37 4.44
N LEU A 165 18.04 -28.74 3.21
CA LEU A 165 19.24 -28.34 2.49
C LEU A 165 19.32 -26.82 2.32
N SER A 166 18.20 -26.18 1.97
CA SER A 166 18.11 -24.71 1.89
C SER A 166 18.48 -24.05 3.21
N SER A 167 17.95 -24.54 4.32
CA SER A 167 18.25 -24.01 5.65
C SER A 167 19.72 -24.21 6.05
N MET A 168 20.32 -25.31 5.66
CA MET A 168 21.73 -25.60 5.90
C MET A 168 22.64 -24.67 5.09
N LEU A 169 22.40 -24.53 3.80
CA LEU A 169 23.24 -23.71 2.92
C LEU A 169 23.09 -22.20 3.17
N ASN A 170 21.96 -21.76 3.71
CA ASN A 170 21.72 -20.37 4.09
C ASN A 170 22.12 -20.05 5.55
N GLY A 171 22.69 -21.01 6.26
CA GLY A 171 23.22 -20.80 7.63
C GLY A 171 22.17 -20.84 8.74
N SER A 172 20.89 -21.13 8.43
CA SER A 172 19.82 -21.24 9.44
C SER A 172 19.89 -22.56 10.24
N LYS A 173 20.62 -23.55 9.73
CA LYS A 173 20.91 -24.83 10.38
C LYS A 173 22.35 -25.22 10.11
N THR A 174 22.93 -25.98 11.03
CA THR A 174 24.26 -26.56 10.83
C THR A 174 24.26 -27.43 9.58
N ASN A 175 25.17 -27.14 8.66
CA ASN A 175 25.33 -27.95 7.44
C ASN A 175 26.02 -29.26 7.78
N LYS A 176 25.31 -30.36 7.60
CA LYS A 176 25.79 -31.72 7.83
C LYS A 176 26.11 -32.44 6.51
N THR A 177 26.13 -31.71 5.40
CA THR A 177 26.41 -32.23 4.06
C THR A 177 27.71 -31.64 3.51
N ASP A 178 28.28 -32.27 2.49
CA ASP A 178 29.42 -31.73 1.75
C ASP A 178 29.04 -30.69 0.70
N LEU A 179 27.76 -30.25 0.71
CA LEU A 179 27.21 -29.29 -0.25
C LEU A 179 27.43 -27.86 0.23
N LYS A 180 27.76 -26.97 -0.70
CA LYS A 180 27.89 -25.52 -0.47
C LYS A 180 27.53 -24.74 -1.71
N TRP A 181 27.21 -23.46 -1.54
CA TRP A 181 27.03 -22.55 -2.67
C TRP A 181 28.36 -22.34 -3.41
N THR A 182 28.28 -22.24 -4.76
CA THR A 182 29.45 -21.87 -5.59
C THR A 182 29.61 -20.37 -5.67
#